data_97cd4875109cabbc580bc67f8bbe01e2
#
_entry.id   97cd4875109cabbc580bc67f8bbe01e2
#
_cell.length_a   1.000
_cell.length_b   1.000
_cell.length_c   1.000
_cell.angle_alpha   90.00
_cell.angle_beta   90.00
_cell.angle_gamma   90.00
#
_symmetry.space_group_name_H-M   'P 1'
#
loop_
_entity.id
_entity.type
_entity.pdbx_description
1 polymer ?
#
loop_
_entity_poly.entity_id
_entity_poly.type
_entity_poly.pdbx_seq_one_letter_code
_entity_poly.pdbx_strand_id
1 'polypeptide(L)'
;MAYIEPRKNSKGKITSYRLVVSEGFKPNGDRIKRCTVWTPPRPNMTAKQMEKEATAAAIKFEEQIKIGLRIDNDIKFHEYANYVLGIKEQAGVRPTTLDRYIEMLPRINEAIGHLSLTKLRPEHLNEFYRNLLANSVCKNKSRAYSKGELLRTLERLDVPNSALARETGLAPMTITAAVRGQPIWISSAEAICEALDYDLHDIFTVDEVKVPLSAKTVLEHHRLISTILHQAEKEMLVQFNVAARATPPKAPRTKPQYYQPEEMDLILDALEQAPLKWKTITYLMIDTGCRRGEVMGLKWDSINLTTGLVMIDNALLYTKSKGTYSGPTKTDRVRALMLAPQCMELLKKWQEEQNRLKELY
;
A
#
# COMPACT_ATOMS: atom_id res chain seq x y z
N MET A 1 39.77 15.94 -8.13
CA MET A 1 39.94 15.93 -9.59
C MET A 1 39.64 14.53 -10.11
N ALA A 2 38.82 14.48 -11.15
CA ALA A 2 38.57 13.23 -11.87
C ALA A 2 39.78 12.88 -12.73
N TYR A 3 40.14 11.60 -12.81
CA TYR A 3 41.13 11.09 -13.75
C TYR A 3 40.62 9.82 -14.44
N ILE A 4 41.19 9.51 -15.61
CA ILE A 4 40.79 8.37 -16.43
C ILE A 4 41.93 7.34 -16.50
N GLU A 5 41.59 6.06 -16.38
CA GLU A 5 42.50 4.93 -16.52
C GLU A 5 42.10 4.10 -17.75
N PRO A 6 42.95 3.92 -18.77
CA PRO A 6 42.61 3.11 -19.93
C PRO A 6 42.58 1.61 -19.59
N ARG A 7 41.54 0.92 -20.02
CA ARG A 7 41.43 -0.53 -19.95
C ARG A 7 41.73 -1.12 -21.33
N LYS A 8 42.71 -2.01 -21.38
CA LYS A 8 43.16 -2.67 -22.60
C LYS A 8 42.72 -4.12 -22.64
N ASN A 9 42.39 -4.62 -23.83
CA ASN A 9 42.15 -6.05 -24.04
C ASN A 9 43.49 -6.81 -24.12
N SER A 10 43.43 -8.18 -24.26
CA SER A 10 44.59 -9.06 -24.40
C SER A 10 45.50 -8.73 -25.60
N LYS A 11 45.00 -7.99 -26.58
CA LYS A 11 45.75 -7.49 -27.74
C LYS A 11 46.30 -6.07 -27.59
N GLY A 12 46.27 -5.48 -26.38
CA GLY A 12 46.79 -4.13 -26.08
C GLY A 12 45.94 -2.98 -26.55
N LYS A 13 44.78 -3.23 -27.19
CA LYS A 13 43.86 -2.19 -27.65
C LYS A 13 42.98 -1.68 -26.52
N ILE A 14 42.84 -0.34 -26.39
CA ILE A 14 41.94 0.30 -25.44
C ILE A 14 40.51 0.03 -25.82
N THR A 15 39.72 -0.55 -24.88
CA THR A 15 38.30 -0.91 -25.06
C THR A 15 37.37 -0.06 -24.23
N SER A 16 37.85 0.51 -23.11
CA SER A 16 37.07 1.34 -22.20
C SER A 16 38.01 2.17 -21.32
N TYR A 17 37.46 3.14 -20.58
CA TYR A 17 38.17 3.89 -19.57
C TYR A 17 37.49 3.71 -18.21
N ARG A 18 38.28 3.54 -17.16
CA ARG A 18 37.83 3.66 -15.78
C ARG A 18 37.93 5.14 -15.38
N LEU A 19 36.80 5.72 -15.01
CA LEU A 19 36.73 7.07 -14.47
C LEU A 19 36.85 6.98 -12.96
N VAL A 20 37.75 7.75 -12.37
CA VAL A 20 38.01 7.72 -10.92
C VAL A 20 37.94 9.14 -10.36
N VAL A 21 37.15 9.31 -9.29
CA VAL A 21 36.99 10.58 -8.58
C VAL A 21 37.29 10.36 -7.10
N SER A 22 38.02 11.27 -6.48
CA SER A 22 38.27 11.26 -5.03
C SER A 22 37.19 12.08 -4.33
N GLU A 23 36.50 11.45 -3.35
CA GLU A 23 35.41 12.07 -2.56
C GLU A 23 35.86 12.55 -1.18
N GLY A 24 37.17 12.50 -0.89
CA GLY A 24 37.74 12.86 0.41
C GLY A 24 38.35 11.66 1.16
N PHE A 25 38.34 11.71 2.49
CA PHE A 25 38.95 10.69 3.34
C PHE A 25 37.92 10.12 4.32
N LYS A 26 38.07 8.84 4.65
CA LYS A 26 37.37 8.21 5.77
C LYS A 26 37.95 8.72 7.10
N PRO A 27 37.21 8.53 8.24
CA PRO A 27 37.73 8.86 9.56
C PRO A 27 39.06 8.17 9.92
N ASN A 28 39.35 7.02 9.28
CA ASN A 28 40.62 6.27 9.44
C ASN A 28 41.74 6.78 8.52
N GLY A 29 41.54 7.87 7.78
CA GLY A 29 42.55 8.44 6.87
C GLY A 29 42.57 7.84 5.45
N ASP A 30 41.81 6.78 5.16
CA ASP A 30 41.77 6.19 3.83
C ASP A 30 41.01 7.10 2.84
N ARG A 31 41.57 7.19 1.62
CA ARG A 31 40.95 7.97 0.56
C ARG A 31 39.70 7.27 0.02
N ILE A 32 38.57 7.96 0.04
CA ILE A 32 37.33 7.49 -0.61
C ILE A 32 37.46 7.75 -2.11
N LYS A 33 37.46 6.68 -2.91
CA LYS A 33 37.47 6.75 -4.38
C LYS A 33 36.16 6.21 -4.92
N ARG A 34 35.53 6.96 -5.82
CA ARG A 34 34.39 6.51 -6.64
C ARG A 34 34.88 6.22 -8.05
N CYS A 35 34.44 5.09 -8.58
CA CYS A 35 34.88 4.63 -9.89
C CYS A 35 33.66 4.23 -10.72
N THR A 36 33.66 4.57 -12.00
CA THR A 36 32.71 4.04 -13.00
C THR A 36 33.46 3.69 -14.27
N VAL A 37 32.84 2.92 -15.16
CA VAL A 37 33.45 2.51 -16.43
C VAL A 37 32.73 3.21 -17.55
N TRP A 38 33.49 3.94 -18.37
CA TRP A 38 32.99 4.52 -19.60
C TRP A 38 33.37 3.61 -20.79
N THR A 39 32.40 3.25 -21.61
CA THR A 39 32.59 2.51 -22.85
C THR A 39 32.26 3.40 -24.03
N PRO A 40 33.03 3.31 -25.15
CA PRO A 40 32.79 4.13 -26.31
C PRO A 40 31.38 3.87 -26.89
N PRO A 41 30.58 4.92 -27.15
CA PRO A 41 29.22 4.76 -27.69
C PRO A 41 29.19 4.33 -29.16
N ARG A 42 30.33 4.41 -29.84
CA ARG A 42 30.49 4.02 -31.27
C ARG A 42 31.67 3.06 -31.42
N PRO A 43 31.57 1.97 -32.18
CA PRO A 43 32.62 0.96 -32.31
C PRO A 43 33.88 1.45 -33.04
N ASN A 44 33.80 2.53 -33.84
CA ASN A 44 34.88 3.01 -34.72
C ASN A 44 35.53 4.33 -34.23
N MET A 45 35.56 4.56 -32.93
CA MET A 45 36.20 5.76 -32.39
C MET A 45 37.73 5.60 -32.36
N THR A 46 38.45 6.69 -32.74
CA THR A 46 39.91 6.73 -32.57
C THR A 46 40.30 6.85 -31.09
N ALA A 47 41.47 6.38 -30.70
CA ALA A 47 41.95 6.47 -29.31
C ALA A 47 41.86 7.90 -28.73
N LYS A 48 42.20 8.91 -29.55
CA LYS A 48 42.15 10.32 -29.17
C LYS A 48 40.71 10.85 -28.97
N GLN A 49 39.75 10.35 -29.77
CA GLN A 49 38.32 10.66 -29.58
C GLN A 49 37.77 10.00 -28.31
N MET A 50 38.12 8.72 -28.06
CA MET A 50 37.72 7.99 -26.84
C MET A 50 38.25 8.71 -25.60
N GLU A 51 39.50 9.12 -25.57
CA GLU A 51 40.12 9.86 -24.47
C GLU A 51 39.42 11.18 -24.18
N LYS A 52 39.14 11.97 -25.25
CA LYS A 52 38.43 13.25 -25.11
C LYS A 52 37.02 13.08 -24.54
N GLU A 53 36.25 12.10 -25.04
CA GLU A 53 34.91 11.85 -24.57
C GLU A 53 34.92 11.23 -23.16
N ALA A 54 35.87 10.34 -22.86
CA ALA A 54 36.03 9.79 -21.50
C ALA A 54 36.41 10.88 -20.49
N THR A 55 37.25 11.85 -20.87
CA THR A 55 37.59 12.99 -20.00
C THR A 55 36.37 13.87 -19.77
N ALA A 56 35.57 14.17 -20.78
CA ALA A 56 34.34 14.92 -20.63
C ALA A 56 33.32 14.18 -19.72
N ALA A 57 33.25 12.85 -19.85
CA ALA A 57 32.42 12.01 -18.99
C ALA A 57 32.96 11.99 -17.53
N ALA A 58 34.29 12.02 -17.33
CA ALA A 58 34.89 12.08 -16.01
C ALA A 58 34.60 13.40 -15.28
N ILE A 59 34.61 14.53 -16.01
CA ILE A 59 34.23 15.84 -15.46
C ILE A 59 32.76 15.84 -15.01
N LYS A 60 31.85 15.33 -15.85
CA LYS A 60 30.43 15.18 -15.48
C LYS A 60 30.24 14.27 -14.28
N PHE A 61 31.00 13.18 -14.19
CA PHE A 61 30.97 12.26 -13.08
C PHE A 61 31.48 12.92 -11.77
N GLU A 62 32.52 13.76 -11.87
CA GLU A 62 33.00 14.55 -10.74
C GLU A 62 31.96 15.57 -10.25
N GLU A 63 31.30 16.28 -11.17
CA GLU A 63 30.22 17.21 -10.83
C GLU A 63 29.05 16.48 -10.13
N GLN A 64 28.67 15.32 -10.62
CA GLN A 64 27.61 14.49 -10.02
C GLN A 64 27.96 14.04 -8.61
N ILE A 65 29.20 13.64 -8.36
CA ILE A 65 29.69 13.26 -7.02
C ILE A 65 29.73 14.48 -6.09
N LYS A 66 30.17 15.65 -6.57
CA LYS A 66 30.16 16.90 -5.79
C LYS A 66 28.76 17.33 -5.36
N ILE A 67 27.76 17.07 -6.17
CA ILE A 67 26.34 17.30 -5.85
C ILE A 67 25.80 16.23 -4.90
N GLY A 68 26.60 15.18 -4.57
CA GLY A 68 26.21 14.11 -3.65
C GLY A 68 25.37 13.00 -4.28
N LEU A 69 25.17 13.03 -5.63
CA LEU A 69 24.39 12.01 -6.33
C LEU A 69 25.08 10.64 -6.28
N ARG A 70 24.42 9.66 -5.67
CA ARG A 70 24.84 8.24 -5.67
C ARG A 70 24.38 7.53 -6.92
N ILE A 71 24.96 7.86 -8.09
CA ILE A 71 24.54 7.35 -9.42
C ILE A 71 24.88 5.88 -9.64
N ASP A 72 25.81 5.33 -8.87
CA ASP A 72 26.24 3.92 -8.95
C ASP A 72 25.32 2.92 -8.23
N ASN A 73 24.06 3.28 -7.93
CA ASN A 73 23.18 2.34 -7.30
C ASN A 73 22.37 1.56 -8.33
N ASP A 74 22.44 0.25 -8.28
CA ASP A 74 21.56 -0.67 -9.02
C ASP A 74 20.39 -1.10 -8.13
N ILE A 75 20.03 -0.27 -7.13
CA ILE A 75 18.95 -0.54 -6.18
C ILE A 75 17.64 -0.67 -6.95
N LYS A 76 16.97 -1.80 -6.81
CA LYS A 76 15.69 -2.06 -7.43
C LYS A 76 14.57 -1.29 -6.74
N PHE A 77 13.56 -0.90 -7.53
CA PHE A 77 12.42 -0.15 -6.98
C PHE A 77 11.73 -0.91 -5.84
N HIS A 78 11.53 -2.24 -5.96
CA HIS A 78 10.86 -3.03 -4.92
C HIS A 78 11.65 -3.07 -3.61
N GLU A 79 12.98 -3.19 -3.66
CA GLU A 79 13.84 -3.18 -2.46
C GLU A 79 13.76 -1.82 -1.75
N TYR A 80 13.88 -0.75 -2.54
CA TYR A 80 13.80 0.59 -2.01
C TYR A 80 12.41 0.96 -1.49
N ALA A 81 11.34 0.49 -2.14
CA ALA A 81 9.97 0.68 -1.68
C ALA A 81 9.75 0.09 -0.28
N ASN A 82 10.24 -1.13 -0.03
CA ASN A 82 10.17 -1.77 1.29
C ASN A 82 10.96 -0.99 2.34
N TYR A 83 12.15 -0.50 2.01
CA TYR A 83 12.94 0.37 2.88
C TYR A 83 12.19 1.65 3.25
N VAL A 84 11.57 2.34 2.28
CA VAL A 84 10.79 3.56 2.54
C VAL A 84 9.56 3.27 3.41
N LEU A 85 8.90 2.13 3.26
CA LEU A 85 7.80 1.75 4.15
C LEU A 85 8.28 1.57 5.59
N GLY A 86 9.44 0.95 5.80
CA GLY A 86 10.05 0.85 7.13
C GLY A 86 10.35 2.23 7.76
N ILE A 87 10.90 3.17 6.99
CA ILE A 87 11.10 4.56 7.45
C ILE A 87 9.77 5.20 7.86
N LYS A 88 8.71 5.00 7.05
CA LYS A 88 7.39 5.58 7.34
C LYS A 88 6.75 4.98 8.58
N GLU A 89 6.94 3.70 8.82
CA GLU A 89 6.51 3.03 10.04
C GLU A 89 7.20 3.60 11.27
N GLN A 90 8.54 3.73 11.23
CA GLN A 90 9.34 4.34 12.30
C GLN A 90 8.97 5.82 12.53
N ALA A 91 8.60 6.54 11.48
CA ALA A 91 8.12 7.92 11.56
C ALA A 91 6.68 8.05 12.10
N GLY A 92 6.03 6.95 12.53
CA GLY A 92 4.71 6.97 13.14
C GLY A 92 3.56 7.17 12.14
N VAL A 93 3.73 6.84 10.88
CA VAL A 93 2.62 6.85 9.91
C VAL A 93 1.54 5.87 10.36
N ARG A 94 0.28 6.30 10.30
CA ARG A 94 -0.86 5.50 10.80
C ARG A 94 -0.90 4.11 10.17
N PRO A 95 -1.16 3.05 10.97
CA PRO A 95 -1.21 1.66 10.48
C PRO A 95 -2.15 1.46 9.29
N THR A 96 -3.32 2.14 9.30
CA THR A 96 -4.26 2.10 8.16
C THR A 96 -3.68 2.63 6.84
N THR A 97 -2.75 3.57 6.92
CA THR A 97 -2.05 4.12 5.73
C THR A 97 -0.98 3.15 5.26
N LEU A 98 -0.23 2.54 6.19
CA LEU A 98 0.78 1.54 5.87
C LEU A 98 0.16 0.29 5.24
N ASP A 99 -0.92 -0.26 5.83
CA ASP A 99 -1.66 -1.39 5.25
C ASP A 99 -2.11 -1.06 3.82
N ARG A 100 -2.59 0.16 3.57
CA ARG A 100 -2.97 0.60 2.23
C ARG A 100 -1.80 0.63 1.26
N TYR A 101 -0.63 1.07 1.70
CA TYR A 101 0.59 1.04 0.90
C TYR A 101 1.03 -0.39 0.58
N ILE A 102 1.01 -1.28 1.57
CA ILE A 102 1.32 -2.70 1.41
C ILE A 102 0.36 -3.36 0.42
N GLU A 103 -0.94 -3.05 0.46
CA GLU A 103 -1.92 -3.56 -0.51
C GLU A 103 -1.68 -3.11 -1.97
N MET A 104 -1.10 -1.92 -2.16
CA MET A 104 -0.83 -1.39 -3.51
C MET A 104 0.50 -1.86 -4.09
N LEU A 105 1.50 -2.16 -3.25
CA LEU A 105 2.85 -2.53 -3.68
C LEU A 105 2.93 -3.73 -4.62
N PRO A 106 2.20 -4.83 -4.45
CA PRO A 106 2.29 -5.98 -5.37
C PRO A 106 2.07 -5.59 -6.84
N ARG A 107 1.03 -4.80 -7.13
CA ARG A 107 0.77 -4.33 -8.50
C ARG A 107 1.83 -3.39 -9.03
N ILE A 108 2.39 -2.54 -8.17
CA ILE A 108 3.49 -1.64 -8.53
C ILE A 108 4.75 -2.44 -8.80
N ASN A 109 5.08 -3.41 -7.93
CA ASN A 109 6.27 -4.22 -8.03
C ASN A 109 6.24 -5.15 -9.25
N GLU A 110 5.09 -5.70 -9.60
CA GLU A 110 4.89 -6.48 -10.84
C GLU A 110 5.27 -5.65 -12.07
N ALA A 111 4.86 -4.39 -12.13
CA ALA A 111 5.09 -3.53 -13.28
C ALA A 111 6.51 -2.93 -13.33
N ILE A 112 7.00 -2.38 -12.22
CA ILE A 112 8.23 -1.57 -12.18
C ILE A 112 9.22 -2.00 -11.10
N GLY A 113 8.89 -2.97 -10.24
CA GLY A 113 9.72 -3.38 -9.10
C GLY A 113 11.09 -3.90 -9.48
N HIS A 114 11.21 -4.53 -10.64
CA HIS A 114 12.46 -5.08 -11.20
C HIS A 114 13.40 -4.01 -11.76
N LEU A 115 12.91 -2.79 -12.00
CA LEU A 115 13.71 -1.69 -12.56
C LEU A 115 14.57 -1.05 -11.48
N SER A 116 15.81 -0.69 -11.82
CA SER A 116 16.65 0.13 -10.96
C SER A 116 16.09 1.55 -10.89
N LEU A 117 16.20 2.20 -9.73
CA LEU A 117 15.73 3.58 -9.51
C LEU A 117 16.26 4.55 -10.57
N THR A 118 17.52 4.39 -10.99
CA THR A 118 18.19 5.22 -11.99
C THR A 118 17.73 4.98 -13.43
N LYS A 119 17.11 3.80 -13.70
CA LYS A 119 16.60 3.43 -15.03
C LYS A 119 15.10 3.67 -15.17
N LEU A 120 14.42 4.04 -14.09
CA LEU A 120 13.00 4.34 -14.13
C LEU A 120 12.73 5.62 -14.94
N ARG A 121 11.73 5.58 -15.83
CA ARG A 121 11.36 6.68 -16.71
C ARG A 121 9.86 6.98 -16.63
N PRO A 122 9.42 8.20 -16.99
CA PRO A 122 8.00 8.56 -17.01
C PRO A 122 7.15 7.63 -17.89
N GLU A 123 7.72 7.11 -18.99
CA GLU A 123 7.01 6.20 -19.91
C GLU A 123 6.58 4.91 -19.21
N HIS A 124 7.44 4.32 -18.35
CA HIS A 124 7.11 3.11 -17.59
C HIS A 124 5.91 3.34 -16.67
N LEU A 125 5.83 4.52 -16.04
CA LEU A 125 4.72 4.89 -15.16
C LEU A 125 3.43 5.14 -15.96
N ASN A 126 3.53 5.82 -17.10
CA ASN A 126 2.37 6.09 -17.95
C ASN A 126 1.80 4.79 -18.54
N GLU A 127 2.65 3.83 -18.90
CA GLU A 127 2.24 2.50 -19.35
C GLU A 127 1.55 1.73 -18.21
N PHE A 128 2.14 1.74 -17.01
CA PHE A 128 1.53 1.16 -15.83
C PHE A 128 0.13 1.71 -15.56
N TYR A 129 -0.07 3.03 -15.62
CA TYR A 129 -1.39 3.64 -15.41
C TYR A 129 -2.39 3.22 -16.48
N ARG A 130 -1.95 3.13 -17.74
CA ARG A 130 -2.79 2.66 -18.85
C ARG A 130 -3.24 1.22 -18.62
N ASN A 131 -2.32 0.35 -18.21
CA ASN A 131 -2.63 -1.05 -17.92
C ASN A 131 -3.61 -1.20 -16.75
N LEU A 132 -3.46 -0.39 -15.68
CA LEU A 132 -4.42 -0.38 -14.58
C LEU A 132 -5.83 0.06 -14.99
N LEU A 133 -5.93 1.00 -15.93
CA LEU A 133 -7.22 1.47 -16.45
C LEU A 133 -7.86 0.48 -17.43
N ALA A 134 -7.06 -0.36 -18.11
CA ALA A 134 -7.56 -1.27 -19.13
C ALA A 134 -7.83 -2.68 -18.61
N ASN A 135 -6.90 -3.27 -17.82
CA ASN A 135 -6.83 -4.72 -17.61
C ASN A 135 -6.50 -5.14 -16.16
N SER A 136 -7.00 -4.44 -15.15
CA SER A 136 -6.72 -4.85 -13.77
C SER A 136 -7.53 -6.05 -13.33
N VAL A 137 -6.86 -7.07 -12.78
CA VAL A 137 -7.53 -8.20 -12.13
C VAL A 137 -8.30 -7.73 -10.89
N CYS A 138 -9.58 -8.03 -10.84
CA CYS A 138 -10.43 -7.71 -9.71
C CYS A 138 -10.56 -8.91 -8.77
N LYS A 139 -9.68 -9.02 -7.77
CA LYS A 139 -9.69 -10.14 -6.80
C LYS A 139 -11.06 -10.34 -6.13
N ASN A 140 -11.81 -9.26 -5.88
CA ASN A 140 -13.14 -9.32 -5.26
C ASN A 140 -14.27 -9.81 -6.20
N LYS A 141 -13.99 -10.01 -7.49
CA LYS A 141 -14.93 -10.57 -8.46
C LYS A 141 -14.44 -11.89 -9.04
N SER A 142 -13.14 -12.14 -8.97
CA SER A 142 -12.52 -13.38 -9.44
C SER A 142 -12.82 -14.55 -8.52
N ARG A 143 -12.98 -15.72 -9.09
CA ARG A 143 -13.30 -16.97 -8.41
C ARG A 143 -12.21 -18.01 -8.66
N ALA A 144 -12.04 -18.91 -7.69
CA ALA A 144 -11.17 -20.07 -7.79
C ALA A 144 -11.95 -21.32 -7.39
N TYR A 145 -11.70 -22.43 -8.06
CA TYR A 145 -12.32 -23.74 -7.80
C TYR A 145 -11.32 -24.87 -7.99
N SER A 146 -11.35 -25.87 -7.12
CA SER A 146 -10.28 -26.87 -7.00
C SER A 146 -10.41 -28.07 -7.94
N LYS A 147 -11.54 -28.25 -8.62
CA LYS A 147 -11.83 -29.46 -9.42
C LYS A 147 -11.46 -30.80 -8.73
N GLY A 148 -11.54 -30.82 -7.40
CA GLY A 148 -11.21 -32.00 -6.57
C GLY A 148 -9.75 -32.10 -6.12
N GLU A 149 -8.85 -31.27 -6.61
CA GLU A 149 -7.41 -31.31 -6.23
C GLU A 149 -7.19 -30.97 -4.76
N LEU A 150 -7.97 -30.03 -4.21
CA LEU A 150 -7.88 -29.67 -2.79
C LEU A 150 -8.21 -30.86 -1.88
N LEU A 151 -9.28 -31.61 -2.20
CA LEU A 151 -9.63 -32.81 -1.43
C LEU A 151 -8.49 -33.84 -1.43
N ARG A 152 -7.93 -34.17 -2.59
CA ARG A 152 -6.81 -35.10 -2.74
C ARG A 152 -5.58 -34.63 -1.95
N THR A 153 -5.31 -33.32 -1.97
CA THR A 153 -4.16 -32.75 -1.26
C THR A 153 -4.38 -32.86 0.26
N LEU A 154 -5.57 -32.57 0.78
CA LEU A 154 -5.87 -32.68 2.20
C LEU A 154 -5.83 -34.13 2.69
N GLU A 155 -6.33 -35.10 1.91
CA GLU A 155 -6.23 -36.53 2.20
C GLU A 155 -4.78 -37.01 2.24
N ARG A 156 -3.95 -36.55 1.31
CA ARG A 156 -2.52 -36.90 1.26
C ARG A 156 -1.73 -36.32 2.45
N LEU A 157 -2.07 -35.13 2.91
CA LEU A 157 -1.40 -34.43 4.01
C LEU A 157 -2.01 -34.77 5.38
N ASP A 158 -3.11 -35.54 5.43
CA ASP A 158 -3.88 -35.86 6.63
C ASP A 158 -4.33 -34.59 7.41
N VAL A 159 -4.73 -33.53 6.68
CA VAL A 159 -5.15 -32.26 7.24
C VAL A 159 -6.69 -32.19 7.28
N PRO A 160 -7.34 -32.17 8.44
CA PRO A 160 -8.79 -32.04 8.53
C PRO A 160 -9.24 -30.61 8.19
N ASN A 161 -10.42 -30.47 7.56
CA ASN A 161 -11.01 -29.18 7.18
C ASN A 161 -11.08 -28.17 8.33
N SER A 162 -11.31 -28.66 9.57
CA SER A 162 -11.37 -27.81 10.77
C SER A 162 -10.00 -27.24 11.18
N ALA A 163 -8.92 -27.97 10.93
CA ALA A 163 -7.56 -27.48 11.16
C ALA A 163 -7.20 -26.40 10.14
N LEU A 164 -7.47 -26.68 8.85
CA LEU A 164 -7.24 -25.70 7.77
C LEU A 164 -8.06 -24.41 7.97
N ALA A 165 -9.32 -24.51 8.44
CA ALA A 165 -10.15 -23.34 8.75
C ALA A 165 -9.55 -22.48 9.89
N ARG A 166 -8.97 -23.10 10.91
CA ARG A 166 -8.29 -22.38 12.01
C ARG A 166 -7.02 -21.71 11.57
N GLU A 167 -6.22 -22.38 10.77
CA GLU A 167 -4.93 -21.88 10.27
C GLU A 167 -5.10 -20.71 9.31
N THR A 168 -6.04 -20.83 8.37
CA THR A 168 -6.34 -19.78 7.37
C THR A 168 -7.20 -18.64 7.93
N GLY A 169 -7.86 -18.82 9.06
CA GLY A 169 -8.85 -17.87 9.60
C GLY A 169 -10.14 -17.78 8.75
N LEU A 170 -10.34 -18.68 7.79
CA LEU A 170 -11.52 -18.71 6.93
C LEU A 170 -12.70 -19.41 7.63
N ALA A 171 -13.93 -19.01 7.26
CA ALA A 171 -15.12 -19.68 7.75
C ALA A 171 -15.12 -21.16 7.30
N PRO A 172 -15.51 -22.11 8.19
CA PRO A 172 -15.56 -23.55 7.85
C PRO A 172 -16.37 -23.85 6.59
N MET A 173 -17.42 -23.07 6.33
CA MET A 173 -18.26 -23.17 5.15
C MET A 173 -17.47 -22.86 3.86
N THR A 174 -16.51 -21.92 3.91
CA THR A 174 -15.63 -21.58 2.78
C THR A 174 -14.69 -22.73 2.45
N ILE A 175 -14.10 -23.36 3.45
CA ILE A 175 -13.27 -24.56 3.26
C ILE A 175 -14.10 -25.72 2.67
N THR A 176 -15.29 -25.96 3.22
CA THR A 176 -16.19 -27.01 2.70
C THR A 176 -16.60 -26.74 1.24
N ALA A 177 -16.87 -25.50 0.88
CA ALA A 177 -17.16 -25.10 -0.49
C ALA A 177 -15.96 -25.36 -1.42
N ALA A 178 -14.76 -24.99 -1.00
CA ALA A 178 -13.53 -25.22 -1.76
C ALA A 178 -13.26 -26.73 -2.00
N VAL A 179 -13.40 -27.55 -0.95
CA VAL A 179 -13.22 -29.03 -1.02
C VAL A 179 -14.23 -29.65 -1.98
N ARG A 180 -15.47 -29.16 -2.00
CA ARG A 180 -16.52 -29.62 -2.94
C ARG A 180 -16.35 -29.09 -4.36
N GLY A 181 -15.29 -28.33 -4.66
CA GLY A 181 -15.05 -27.73 -5.98
C GLY A 181 -15.98 -26.58 -6.31
N GLN A 182 -16.69 -26.03 -5.31
CA GLN A 182 -17.52 -24.84 -5.51
C GLN A 182 -16.62 -23.58 -5.61
N PRO A 183 -17.04 -22.57 -6.39
CA PRO A 183 -16.26 -21.36 -6.56
C PRO A 183 -16.16 -20.57 -5.25
N ILE A 184 -14.93 -20.30 -4.82
CA ILE A 184 -14.59 -19.43 -3.70
C ILE A 184 -13.91 -18.15 -4.18
N TRP A 185 -13.73 -17.18 -3.32
CA TRP A 185 -12.95 -15.99 -3.65
C TRP A 185 -11.47 -16.34 -3.87
N ILE A 186 -10.81 -15.67 -4.84
CA ILE A 186 -9.39 -15.91 -5.11
C ILE A 186 -8.51 -15.67 -3.86
N SER A 187 -8.85 -14.67 -3.05
CA SER A 187 -8.16 -14.38 -1.79
C SER A 187 -8.28 -15.50 -0.75
N SER A 188 -9.41 -16.22 -0.77
CA SER A 188 -9.58 -17.39 0.11
C SER A 188 -8.79 -18.59 -0.41
N ALA A 189 -8.70 -18.78 -1.74
CA ALA A 189 -7.87 -19.80 -2.34
C ALA A 189 -6.37 -19.53 -2.12
N GLU A 190 -5.93 -18.27 -2.22
CA GLU A 190 -4.56 -17.85 -1.91
C GLU A 190 -4.21 -18.20 -0.44
N ALA A 191 -5.09 -17.88 0.52
CA ALA A 191 -4.88 -18.21 1.93
C ALA A 191 -4.81 -19.72 2.20
N ILE A 192 -5.61 -20.53 1.49
CA ILE A 192 -5.57 -21.99 1.58
C ILE A 192 -4.24 -22.53 1.04
N CYS A 193 -3.78 -22.03 -0.11
CA CYS A 193 -2.52 -22.45 -0.70
C CYS A 193 -1.31 -22.05 0.14
N GLU A 194 -1.32 -20.85 0.72
CA GLU A 194 -0.29 -20.37 1.64
C GLU A 194 -0.17 -21.26 2.88
N ALA A 195 -1.31 -21.66 3.49
CA ALA A 195 -1.32 -22.57 4.63
C ALA A 195 -0.84 -23.99 4.30
N LEU A 196 -1.01 -24.42 3.07
CA LEU A 196 -0.58 -25.77 2.60
C LEU A 196 0.80 -25.77 1.94
N ASP A 197 1.43 -24.62 1.77
CA ASP A 197 2.73 -24.44 1.04
C ASP A 197 2.66 -24.92 -0.43
N TYR A 198 1.58 -24.54 -1.14
CA TYR A 198 1.36 -24.87 -2.55
C TYR A 198 1.18 -23.60 -3.40
N ASP A 199 1.51 -23.71 -4.70
CA ASP A 199 1.15 -22.67 -5.66
C ASP A 199 -0.38 -22.68 -5.92
N LEU A 200 -0.95 -21.51 -6.17
CA LEU A 200 -2.39 -21.35 -6.40
C LEU A 200 -2.89 -22.20 -7.56
N HIS A 201 -2.10 -22.28 -8.64
CA HIS A 201 -2.47 -22.99 -9.87
C HIS A 201 -2.34 -24.50 -9.78
N ASP A 202 -1.62 -25.02 -8.77
CA ASP A 202 -1.50 -26.46 -8.52
C ASP A 202 -2.80 -27.03 -7.95
N ILE A 203 -3.54 -26.26 -7.17
CA ILE A 203 -4.76 -26.71 -6.48
C ILE A 203 -6.03 -26.13 -7.13
N PHE A 204 -5.96 -24.88 -7.59
CA PHE A 204 -7.14 -24.15 -8.06
C PHE A 204 -7.03 -23.75 -9.53
N THR A 205 -8.15 -23.87 -10.23
CA THR A 205 -8.36 -23.16 -11.50
C THR A 205 -8.97 -21.80 -11.18
N VAL A 206 -8.41 -20.73 -11.76
CA VAL A 206 -8.80 -19.35 -11.48
C VAL A 206 -9.60 -18.78 -12.66
N ASP A 207 -10.78 -18.26 -12.36
CA ASP A 207 -11.58 -17.46 -13.28
C ASP A 207 -11.36 -15.98 -12.95
N GLU A 208 -10.42 -15.35 -13.68
CA GLU A 208 -10.04 -13.97 -13.46
C GLU A 208 -11.01 -13.00 -14.12
N VAL A 209 -11.65 -12.18 -13.31
CA VAL A 209 -12.45 -11.06 -13.81
C VAL A 209 -11.59 -9.80 -13.89
N LYS A 210 -11.28 -9.37 -15.10
CA LYS A 210 -10.55 -8.13 -15.37
C LYS A 210 -11.54 -6.96 -15.42
N VAL A 211 -11.37 -6.01 -14.51
CA VAL A 211 -12.18 -4.79 -14.43
C VAL A 211 -11.24 -3.60 -14.36
N PRO A 212 -11.47 -2.56 -15.17
CA PRO A 212 -10.68 -1.35 -15.09
C PRO A 212 -10.72 -0.74 -13.69
N LEU A 213 -9.58 -0.33 -13.17
CA LEU A 213 -9.55 0.45 -11.93
C LEU A 213 -10.08 1.86 -12.17
N SER A 214 -10.71 2.44 -11.14
CA SER A 214 -11.12 3.84 -11.23
C SER A 214 -9.89 4.76 -11.34
N ALA A 215 -10.02 5.87 -12.05
CA ALA A 215 -8.97 6.89 -12.15
C ALA A 215 -8.48 7.35 -10.77
N LYS A 216 -9.36 7.42 -9.76
CA LYS A 216 -9.01 7.73 -8.38
C LYS A 216 -8.08 6.67 -7.78
N THR A 217 -8.34 5.39 -8.00
CA THR A 217 -7.49 4.30 -7.51
C THR A 217 -6.12 4.32 -8.17
N VAL A 218 -6.06 4.57 -9.49
CA VAL A 218 -4.78 4.72 -10.21
C VAL A 218 -3.99 5.92 -9.68
N LEU A 219 -4.65 7.04 -9.38
CA LEU A 219 -4.02 8.20 -8.77
C LEU A 219 -3.43 7.90 -7.38
N GLU A 220 -4.05 7.03 -6.58
CA GLU A 220 -3.46 6.59 -5.29
C GLU A 220 -2.16 5.78 -5.50
N HIS A 221 -2.09 4.90 -6.52
CA HIS A 221 -0.85 4.21 -6.89
C HIS A 221 0.24 5.22 -7.30
N HIS A 222 -0.11 6.20 -8.14
CA HIS A 222 0.82 7.28 -8.51
C HIS A 222 1.35 8.03 -7.29
N ARG A 223 0.48 8.38 -6.33
CA ARG A 223 0.87 9.07 -5.08
C ARG A 223 1.87 8.26 -4.25
N LEU A 224 1.67 6.95 -4.14
CA LEU A 224 2.60 6.07 -3.45
C LEU A 224 3.95 6.01 -4.16
N ILE A 225 3.97 5.80 -5.48
CA ILE A 225 5.20 5.81 -6.29
C ILE A 225 5.93 7.14 -6.13
N SER A 226 5.20 8.26 -6.24
CA SER A 226 5.77 9.60 -6.07
C SER A 226 6.35 9.82 -4.67
N THR A 227 5.70 9.28 -3.64
CA THR A 227 6.20 9.34 -2.25
C THR A 227 7.51 8.58 -2.10
N ILE A 228 7.62 7.38 -2.67
CA ILE A 228 8.83 6.55 -2.65
C ILE A 228 9.97 7.26 -3.40
N LEU A 229 9.70 7.73 -4.62
CA LEU A 229 10.71 8.40 -5.44
C LEU A 229 11.12 9.76 -4.90
N HIS A 230 10.24 10.48 -4.20
CA HIS A 230 10.60 11.71 -3.51
C HIS A 230 11.57 11.45 -2.34
N GLN A 231 11.42 10.32 -1.65
CA GLN A 231 12.42 9.92 -0.64
C GLN A 231 13.76 9.59 -1.29
N ALA A 232 13.76 8.90 -2.44
CA ALA A 232 14.97 8.61 -3.20
C ALA A 232 15.69 9.89 -3.69
N GLU A 233 14.92 10.91 -4.09
CA GLU A 233 15.45 12.22 -4.44
C GLU A 233 16.08 12.92 -3.23
N LYS A 234 15.42 12.91 -2.07
CA LYS A 234 15.97 13.45 -0.81
C LYS A 234 17.26 12.78 -0.38
N GLU A 235 17.35 11.46 -0.58
CA GLU A 235 18.56 10.66 -0.26
C GLU A 235 19.61 10.73 -1.39
N MET A 236 19.38 11.56 -2.40
CA MET A 236 20.29 11.75 -3.55
C MET A 236 20.60 10.46 -4.33
N LEU A 237 19.69 9.48 -4.29
CA LEU A 237 19.78 8.23 -5.07
C LEU A 237 19.34 8.43 -6.52
N VAL A 238 18.50 9.43 -6.76
CA VAL A 238 18.05 9.86 -8.09
C VAL A 238 18.13 11.39 -8.18
N GLN A 239 18.31 11.89 -9.39
CA GLN A 239 18.47 13.33 -9.62
C GLN A 239 17.15 14.10 -9.45
N PHE A 240 16.03 13.47 -9.73
CA PHE A 240 14.69 14.04 -9.63
C PHE A 240 13.65 12.92 -9.50
N ASN A 241 12.49 13.28 -8.96
CA ASN A 241 11.34 12.37 -8.87
C ASN A 241 10.71 12.18 -10.26
N VAL A 242 10.89 11.01 -10.86
CA VAL A 242 10.37 10.64 -12.18
C VAL A 242 8.83 10.70 -12.21
N ALA A 243 8.16 10.37 -11.11
CA ALA A 243 6.70 10.41 -11.04
C ALA A 243 6.14 11.84 -11.24
N ALA A 244 6.89 12.88 -10.85
CA ALA A 244 6.47 14.26 -11.09
C ALA A 244 6.38 14.63 -12.59
N ARG A 245 7.04 13.86 -13.46
CA ARG A 245 7.01 14.02 -14.92
C ARG A 245 6.07 13.05 -15.64
N ALA A 246 5.50 12.09 -14.92
CA ALA A 246 4.48 11.17 -15.43
C ALA A 246 3.10 11.85 -15.44
N THR A 247 2.20 11.32 -16.28
CA THR A 247 0.85 11.87 -16.46
C THR A 247 -0.19 10.88 -15.92
N PRO A 248 -0.53 10.94 -14.62
CA PRO A 248 -1.59 10.11 -14.06
C PRO A 248 -2.96 10.54 -14.59
N PRO A 249 -3.97 9.64 -14.58
CA PRO A 249 -5.31 9.96 -15.00
C PRO A 249 -5.95 11.02 -14.10
N LYS A 250 -6.75 11.91 -14.67
CA LYS A 250 -7.56 12.85 -13.90
C LYS A 250 -8.74 12.13 -13.28
N ALA A 251 -8.84 12.16 -11.95
CA ALA A 251 -10.02 11.66 -11.25
C ALA A 251 -11.17 12.68 -11.40
N PRO A 252 -12.36 12.25 -11.85
CA PRO A 252 -13.51 13.15 -11.92
C PRO A 252 -13.89 13.62 -10.50
N ARG A 253 -14.25 14.88 -10.38
CA ARG A 253 -14.83 15.41 -9.15
C ARG A 253 -16.30 14.99 -9.09
N THR A 254 -16.63 14.06 -8.21
CA THR A 254 -18.02 13.71 -7.92
C THR A 254 -18.59 14.72 -6.93
N LYS A 255 -19.77 15.23 -7.23
CA LYS A 255 -20.51 16.06 -6.25
C LYS A 255 -20.89 15.16 -5.07
N PRO A 256 -20.72 15.60 -3.83
CA PRO A 256 -21.24 14.88 -2.67
C PRO A 256 -22.76 14.69 -2.81
N GLN A 257 -23.23 13.48 -2.57
CA GLN A 257 -24.65 13.19 -2.41
C GLN A 257 -24.99 13.25 -0.93
N TYR A 258 -26.11 13.84 -0.61
CA TYR A 258 -26.68 13.92 0.73
C TYR A 258 -28.18 13.68 0.65
N TYR A 259 -28.73 13.10 1.68
CA TYR A 259 -30.18 12.83 1.75
C TYR A 259 -30.96 14.13 1.86
N GLN A 260 -32.07 14.22 1.14
CA GLN A 260 -33.02 15.32 1.26
C GLN A 260 -33.91 15.12 2.48
N PRO A 261 -34.59 16.17 2.99
CA PRO A 261 -35.44 16.04 4.18
C PRO A 261 -36.46 14.91 4.09
N GLU A 262 -37.11 14.75 2.92
CA GLU A 262 -38.13 13.71 2.67
C GLU A 262 -37.53 12.29 2.72
N GLU A 263 -36.28 12.13 2.27
CA GLU A 263 -35.56 10.85 2.37
C GLU A 263 -35.11 10.59 3.81
N MET A 264 -34.79 11.64 4.57
CA MET A 264 -34.46 11.51 5.99
C MET A 264 -35.67 11.07 6.81
N ASP A 265 -36.86 11.57 6.53
CA ASP A 265 -38.09 11.15 7.22
C ASP A 265 -38.32 9.63 7.00
N LEU A 266 -38.15 9.13 5.78
CA LEU A 266 -38.25 7.69 5.48
C LEU A 266 -37.20 6.86 6.24
N ILE A 267 -35.97 7.38 6.37
CA ILE A 267 -34.91 6.73 7.13
C ILE A 267 -35.27 6.67 8.62
N LEU A 268 -35.78 7.77 9.19
CA LEU A 268 -36.16 7.84 10.59
C LEU A 268 -37.34 6.89 10.90
N ASP A 269 -38.34 6.83 10.01
CA ASP A 269 -39.47 5.92 10.14
C ASP A 269 -39.01 4.44 10.12
N ALA A 270 -38.09 4.10 9.20
CA ALA A 270 -37.52 2.77 9.12
C ALA A 270 -36.71 2.41 10.37
N LEU A 271 -36.03 3.37 11.00
CA LEU A 271 -35.26 3.20 12.22
C LEU A 271 -36.15 2.90 13.44
N GLU A 272 -37.42 3.30 13.43
CA GLU A 272 -38.35 2.98 14.52
C GLU A 272 -38.57 1.48 14.68
N GLN A 273 -38.49 0.71 13.57
CA GLN A 273 -38.61 -0.74 13.54
C GLN A 273 -37.28 -1.47 13.69
N ALA A 274 -36.16 -0.74 13.72
CA ALA A 274 -34.83 -1.34 13.80
C ALA A 274 -34.50 -1.81 15.24
N PRO A 275 -33.66 -2.86 15.39
CA PRO A 275 -33.15 -3.27 16.69
C PRO A 275 -32.48 -2.09 17.43
N LEU A 276 -32.68 -1.98 18.75
CA LEU A 276 -32.20 -0.87 19.58
C LEU A 276 -30.75 -0.47 19.33
N LYS A 277 -29.87 -1.44 19.19
CA LYS A 277 -28.44 -1.22 18.88
C LYS A 277 -28.24 -0.37 17.61
N TRP A 278 -28.89 -0.77 16.51
CA TRP A 278 -28.72 -0.11 15.21
C TRP A 278 -29.43 1.26 15.18
N LYS A 279 -30.60 1.33 15.80
CA LYS A 279 -31.32 2.59 16.00
C LYS A 279 -30.45 3.60 16.75
N THR A 280 -29.91 3.22 17.91
CA THR A 280 -29.06 4.11 18.73
C THR A 280 -27.82 4.59 17.98
N ILE A 281 -27.10 3.67 17.31
CA ILE A 281 -25.89 4.02 16.53
C ILE A 281 -26.24 5.02 15.42
N THR A 282 -27.32 4.78 14.68
CA THR A 282 -27.68 5.63 13.52
C THR A 282 -28.16 7.01 13.99
N TYR A 283 -29.01 7.07 15.02
CA TYR A 283 -29.41 8.34 15.61
C TYR A 283 -28.22 9.14 16.12
N LEU A 284 -27.28 8.48 16.81
CA LEU A 284 -26.07 9.15 17.30
C LEU A 284 -25.21 9.69 16.14
N MET A 285 -25.12 8.97 15.03
CA MET A 285 -24.40 9.44 13.82
C MET A 285 -25.10 10.63 13.16
N ILE A 286 -26.42 10.61 13.08
CA ILE A 286 -27.23 11.72 12.52
C ILE A 286 -27.08 12.97 13.39
N ASP A 287 -27.25 12.83 14.70
CA ASP A 287 -27.25 13.93 15.66
C ASP A 287 -25.86 14.60 15.77
N THR A 288 -24.80 13.81 15.78
CA THR A 288 -23.43 14.30 16.01
C THR A 288 -22.62 14.56 14.75
N GLY A 289 -22.98 14.00 13.60
CA GLY A 289 -22.16 14.00 12.40
C GLY A 289 -20.81 13.27 12.57
N CYS A 290 -20.69 12.40 13.56
CA CYS A 290 -19.48 11.66 13.86
C CYS A 290 -19.17 10.61 12.81
N ARG A 291 -17.88 10.38 12.58
CA ARG A 291 -17.43 9.27 11.72
C ARG A 291 -17.74 7.93 12.38
N ARG A 292 -18.01 6.91 11.56
CA ARG A 292 -18.27 5.55 12.07
C ARG A 292 -17.25 5.09 13.12
N GLY A 293 -15.94 5.29 12.88
CA GLY A 293 -14.90 4.90 13.83
C GLY A 293 -14.95 5.68 15.15
N GLU A 294 -15.35 6.94 15.13
CA GLU A 294 -15.52 7.78 16.32
C GLU A 294 -16.69 7.28 17.18
N VAL A 295 -17.84 6.97 16.54
CA VAL A 295 -19.00 6.41 17.24
C VAL A 295 -18.68 5.02 17.83
N MET A 296 -17.98 4.15 17.07
CA MET A 296 -17.58 2.82 17.57
C MET A 296 -16.52 2.87 18.69
N GLY A 297 -15.73 3.94 18.74
CA GLY A 297 -14.71 4.19 19.77
C GLY A 297 -15.22 4.95 20.98
N LEU A 298 -16.47 5.40 20.96
CA LEU A 298 -17.07 6.17 22.06
C LEU A 298 -17.25 5.32 23.32
N LYS A 299 -16.84 5.86 24.44
CA LYS A 299 -16.96 5.22 25.76
C LYS A 299 -18.03 5.89 26.60
N TRP A 300 -18.62 5.17 27.53
CA TRP A 300 -19.62 5.74 28.45
C TRP A 300 -19.06 6.89 29.28
N ASP A 301 -17.79 6.83 29.66
CA ASP A 301 -17.10 7.89 30.41
C ASP A 301 -16.98 9.22 29.63
N SER A 302 -17.09 9.14 28.30
CA SER A 302 -17.07 10.33 27.42
C SER A 302 -18.46 10.91 27.18
N ILE A 303 -19.53 10.34 27.78
CA ILE A 303 -20.93 10.77 27.62
C ILE A 303 -21.49 11.18 28.98
N ASN A 304 -21.88 12.44 29.12
CA ASN A 304 -22.66 12.88 30.29
C ASN A 304 -24.15 12.75 30.00
N LEU A 305 -24.77 11.68 30.49
CA LEU A 305 -26.20 11.41 30.30
C LEU A 305 -27.15 12.36 31.05
N THR A 306 -26.62 13.21 31.90
CA THR A 306 -27.43 14.24 32.60
C THR A 306 -27.48 15.54 31.79
N THR A 307 -26.32 15.98 31.31
CA THR A 307 -26.20 17.25 30.57
C THR A 307 -26.32 17.08 29.05
N GLY A 308 -26.17 15.86 28.51
CA GLY A 308 -26.15 15.61 27.08
C GLY A 308 -24.81 15.93 26.43
N LEU A 309 -23.79 16.27 27.20
CA LEU A 309 -22.45 16.53 26.65
C LEU A 309 -21.74 15.25 26.27
N VAL A 310 -21.23 15.16 25.03
CA VAL A 310 -20.39 14.06 24.56
C VAL A 310 -19.03 14.59 24.09
N MET A 311 -17.96 13.89 24.52
CA MET A 311 -16.59 14.20 24.12
C MET A 311 -16.11 13.16 23.10
N ILE A 312 -15.72 13.63 21.90
CA ILE A 312 -15.18 12.79 20.83
C ILE A 312 -13.68 12.98 20.78
N ASP A 313 -12.97 12.10 21.44
CA ASP A 313 -11.50 12.11 21.58
C ASP A 313 -10.81 10.91 20.93
N ASN A 314 -11.58 9.88 20.59
CA ASN A 314 -11.06 8.58 20.21
C ASN A 314 -11.83 7.98 19.02
N ALA A 315 -11.23 7.01 18.35
CA ALA A 315 -11.85 6.25 17.29
C ALA A 315 -11.43 4.77 17.36
N LEU A 316 -12.37 3.86 17.11
CA LEU A 316 -12.08 2.44 16.90
C LEU A 316 -11.67 2.23 15.45
N LEU A 317 -10.50 1.67 15.25
CA LEU A 317 -9.86 1.43 13.97
C LEU A 317 -9.63 -0.06 13.78
N TYR A 318 -9.56 -0.48 12.53
CA TYR A 318 -9.21 -1.85 12.17
C TYR A 318 -8.15 -1.84 11.07
N THR A 319 -7.15 -2.70 11.22
CA THR A 319 -6.17 -3.02 10.18
C THR A 319 -5.93 -4.52 10.14
N LYS A 320 -5.49 -5.03 8.97
CA LYS A 320 -5.15 -6.46 8.86
C LYS A 320 -3.97 -6.84 9.75
N SER A 321 -3.00 -5.92 9.88
CA SER A 321 -1.78 -6.15 10.64
C SER A 321 -1.98 -6.12 12.16
N LYS A 322 -2.92 -5.29 12.68
CA LYS A 322 -3.11 -5.08 14.13
C LYS A 322 -4.48 -5.52 14.64
N GLY A 323 -5.39 -5.94 13.76
CA GLY A 323 -6.78 -6.18 14.14
C GLY A 323 -7.51 -4.89 14.53
N THR A 324 -8.42 -4.98 15.49
CA THR A 324 -9.16 -3.85 16.04
C THR A 324 -8.36 -3.16 17.14
N TYR A 325 -8.18 -1.86 17.05
CA TYR A 325 -7.46 -1.05 18.03
C TYR A 325 -8.08 0.33 18.20
N SER A 326 -7.86 0.93 19.35
CA SER A 326 -8.27 2.28 19.68
C SER A 326 -7.17 3.27 19.33
N GLY A 327 -7.53 4.41 18.77
CA GLY A 327 -6.58 5.44 18.41
C GLY A 327 -7.21 6.82 18.32
N PRO A 328 -6.41 7.87 18.17
CA PRO A 328 -6.91 9.24 18.09
C PRO A 328 -7.78 9.46 16.86
N THR A 329 -8.64 10.47 16.91
CA THR A 329 -9.46 10.89 15.77
C THR A 329 -8.60 11.26 14.55
N LYS A 330 -9.17 11.29 13.35
CA LYS A 330 -8.40 11.57 12.11
C LYS A 330 -7.63 12.89 12.14
N THR A 331 -8.09 13.86 12.90
CA THR A 331 -7.52 15.21 13.00
C THR A 331 -6.79 15.48 14.31
N ASP A 332 -6.71 14.49 15.22
CA ASP A 332 -6.18 14.60 16.58
C ASP A 332 -6.85 15.73 17.43
N ARG A 333 -8.06 16.13 17.04
CA ARG A 333 -8.84 17.15 17.73
C ARG A 333 -9.95 16.52 18.54
N VAL A 334 -10.00 16.85 19.81
CA VAL A 334 -11.14 16.58 20.68
C VAL A 334 -12.28 17.53 20.33
N ARG A 335 -13.51 17.00 20.27
CA ARG A 335 -14.71 17.77 20.00
C ARG A 335 -15.72 17.51 21.10
N ALA A 336 -16.30 18.57 21.64
CA ALA A 336 -17.44 18.51 22.55
C ALA A 336 -18.71 18.82 21.75
N LEU A 337 -19.71 17.98 21.89
CA LEU A 337 -21.00 18.10 21.21
C LEU A 337 -22.13 17.95 22.23
N MET A 338 -23.27 18.60 21.97
CA MET A 338 -24.49 18.40 22.75
C MET A 338 -25.42 17.46 22.01
N LEU A 339 -25.92 16.46 22.68
CA LEU A 339 -26.87 15.49 22.14
C LEU A 339 -28.30 16.00 22.25
N ALA A 340 -29.11 15.72 21.23
CA ALA A 340 -30.53 15.93 21.26
C ALA A 340 -31.22 15.06 22.35
N PRO A 341 -32.31 15.50 22.97
CA PRO A 341 -33.01 14.75 23.99
C PRO A 341 -33.40 13.33 23.56
N GLN A 342 -33.83 13.16 22.33
CA GLN A 342 -34.23 11.90 21.76
C GLN A 342 -33.02 10.91 21.65
N CYS A 343 -31.84 11.41 21.28
CA CYS A 343 -30.62 10.63 21.24
C CYS A 343 -30.20 10.20 22.67
N MET A 344 -30.36 11.08 23.64
CA MET A 344 -30.10 10.81 25.05
C MET A 344 -30.98 9.67 25.59
N GLU A 345 -32.27 9.66 25.28
CA GLU A 345 -33.19 8.58 25.69
C GLU A 345 -32.78 7.23 25.09
N LEU A 346 -32.41 7.20 23.81
CA LEU A 346 -31.92 6.00 23.16
C LEU A 346 -30.63 5.49 23.80
N LEU A 347 -29.71 6.38 24.15
CA LEU A 347 -28.46 6.00 24.82
C LEU A 347 -28.70 5.44 26.22
N LYS A 348 -29.64 5.98 27.00
CA LYS A 348 -30.03 5.43 28.31
C LYS A 348 -30.57 4.01 28.16
N LYS A 349 -31.54 3.80 27.25
CA LYS A 349 -32.09 2.47 26.95
C LYS A 349 -31.01 1.49 26.50
N TRP A 350 -30.06 1.95 25.69
CA TRP A 350 -28.97 1.11 25.22
C TRP A 350 -27.98 0.78 26.33
N GLN A 351 -27.72 1.68 27.27
CA GLN A 351 -26.88 1.44 28.43
C GLN A 351 -27.52 0.36 29.36
N GLU A 352 -28.81 0.46 29.61
CA GLU A 352 -29.56 -0.53 30.38
C GLU A 352 -29.50 -1.93 29.74
N GLU A 353 -29.71 -1.99 28.42
CA GLU A 353 -29.61 -3.26 27.67
C GLU A 353 -28.18 -3.84 27.68
N GLN A 354 -27.16 -2.99 27.55
CA GLN A 354 -25.77 -3.46 27.67
C GLN A 354 -25.46 -3.98 29.08
N ASN A 355 -25.97 -3.35 30.15
CA ASN A 355 -25.77 -3.80 31.51
C ASN A 355 -26.48 -5.15 31.72
N ARG A 356 -27.72 -5.29 31.25
CA ARG A 356 -28.45 -6.56 31.26
C ARG A 356 -27.67 -7.69 30.53
N LEU A 357 -27.09 -7.40 29.36
CA LEU A 357 -26.30 -8.37 28.62
C LEU A 357 -25.01 -8.75 29.35
N LYS A 358 -24.38 -7.82 30.08
CA LYS A 358 -23.17 -8.11 30.87
C LYS A 358 -23.45 -9.03 32.06
N GLU A 359 -24.66 -8.98 32.63
CA GLU A 359 -25.06 -9.84 33.73
C GLU A 359 -25.38 -11.29 33.28
N LEU A 360 -25.66 -11.46 31.97
CA LEU A 360 -25.97 -12.76 31.37
C LEU A 360 -24.74 -13.56 30.91
N TYR A 361 -23.59 -12.88 30.77
CA TYR A 361 -22.32 -13.45 30.26
C TYR A 361 -21.17 -13.19 31.24
#